data_bce034c075102ce11fe4614552eab604
#
_entry.id   bce034c075102ce11fe4614552eab604
#
_cell.length_a   1.000
_cell.length_b   1.000
_cell.length_c   1.000
_cell.angle_alpha   90.00
_cell.angle_beta   90.00
_cell.angle_gamma   90.00
#
_symmetry.space_group_name_H-M   'P 1'
#
loop_
_entity.id
_entity.type
_entity.pdbx_description
1 polymer ?
#
loop_
_entity_poly.entity_id
_entity_poly.type
_entity_poly.pdbx_seq_one_letter_code
_entity_poly.pdbx_strand_id
1 'polypeptide(L)'
;TDVLKITKNDVIENPKNLKFTELEAGQLARSLSSTTLSAVPGNFALAAKFDLTKALKLEKMNENNRNNIVVTTANKDSQLSKDLIEIVQSKEFDEIIDKEFKGFDKPEK
;
A
#
# COMPACT_ATOMS: atom_id res chain seq x y z
N THR A 1 1.07 13.39 17.41
CA THR A 1 1.50 13.84 16.06
C THR A 1 0.65 13.12 15.04
N ASP A 2 0.09 13.85 14.09
CA ASP A 2 -0.67 13.27 12.98
C ASP A 2 0.27 12.42 12.12
N VAL A 3 0.04 11.10 12.08
CA VAL A 3 0.90 10.15 11.35
C VAL A 3 1.02 10.47 9.86
N LEU A 4 0.05 11.18 9.26
CA LEU A 4 0.09 11.60 7.87
C LEU A 4 1.05 12.77 7.59
N LYS A 5 1.55 13.42 8.66
CA LYS A 5 2.44 14.59 8.58
C LYS A 5 3.85 14.33 9.12
N ILE A 6 4.18 13.08 9.43
CA ILE A 6 5.51 12.70 9.92
C ILE A 6 6.53 12.85 8.80
N THR A 7 7.64 13.48 9.14
CA THR A 7 8.80 13.69 8.26
C THR A 7 10.08 13.18 8.94
N LYS A 8 11.19 13.17 8.23
CA LYS A 8 12.50 12.85 8.81
C LYS A 8 12.90 13.77 9.97
N ASN A 9 12.33 14.99 10.03
CA ASN A 9 12.61 15.95 11.10
C ASN A 9 11.93 15.58 12.43
N ASP A 10 10.97 14.64 12.39
CA ASP A 10 10.28 14.15 13.59
C ASP A 10 11.01 12.97 14.25
N VAL A 11 12.16 12.57 13.71
CA VAL A 11 12.98 11.48 14.29
C VAL A 11 13.65 12.00 15.56
N ILE A 12 13.23 11.50 16.72
CA ILE A 12 13.74 11.89 18.03
C ILE A 12 14.89 11.01 18.52
N GLU A 13 14.97 9.78 18.05
CA GLU A 13 16.03 8.84 18.40
C GLU A 13 16.54 8.13 17.14
N ASN A 14 17.85 8.13 16.94
CA ASN A 14 18.52 7.46 15.84
C ASN A 14 19.85 6.85 16.30
N PRO A 15 19.81 5.84 17.18
CA PRO A 15 21.00 5.28 17.82
C PRO A 15 21.96 4.61 16.84
N LYS A 16 21.47 4.24 15.65
CA LYS A 16 22.29 3.63 14.59
C LYS A 16 22.79 4.63 13.54
N ASN A 17 22.53 5.94 13.75
CA ASN A 17 22.93 7.00 12.83
C ASN A 17 22.50 6.73 11.35
N LEU A 18 21.27 6.29 11.15
CA LEU A 18 20.72 6.06 9.82
C LEU A 18 20.66 7.39 9.05
N LYS A 19 21.08 7.35 7.80
CA LYS A 19 20.94 8.46 6.87
C LYS A 19 19.69 8.29 6.04
N PHE A 20 18.82 9.28 6.04
CA PHE A 20 17.55 9.27 5.30
C PHE A 20 17.73 10.03 3.98
N THR A 21 17.48 9.34 2.87
CA THR A 21 17.41 9.92 1.53
C THR A 21 15.98 9.83 1.03
N GLU A 22 15.40 10.97 0.70
CA GLU A 22 14.04 11.06 0.14
C GLU A 22 14.11 10.95 -1.38
N LEU A 23 13.28 10.10 -1.95
CA LEU A 23 13.20 9.85 -3.39
C LEU A 23 11.72 9.82 -3.82
N GLU A 24 11.49 10.10 -5.09
CA GLU A 24 10.19 9.87 -5.72
C GLU A 24 9.78 8.39 -5.60
N ALA A 25 8.50 8.13 -5.30
CA ALA A 25 7.98 6.79 -5.01
C ALA A 25 8.35 5.76 -6.08
N GLY A 26 8.29 6.14 -7.36
CA GLY A 26 8.64 5.27 -8.47
C GLY A 26 10.13 4.90 -8.56
N GLN A 27 11.01 5.60 -7.85
CA GLN A 27 12.46 5.35 -7.81
C GLN A 27 12.88 4.48 -6.62
N LEU A 28 12.02 4.35 -5.61
CA LEU A 28 12.35 3.67 -4.35
C LEU A 28 12.69 2.18 -4.54
N ALA A 29 12.00 1.47 -5.42
CA ALA A 29 12.31 0.08 -5.69
C ALA A 29 13.72 -0.10 -6.28
N ARG A 30 14.14 0.81 -7.18
CA ARG A 30 15.48 0.78 -7.79
C ARG A 30 16.58 1.14 -6.79
N SER A 31 16.27 1.94 -5.79
CA SER A 31 17.24 2.39 -4.79
C SER A 31 17.81 1.25 -3.95
N LEU A 32 17.14 0.09 -3.88
CA LEU A 32 17.62 -1.08 -3.14
C LEU A 32 18.97 -1.61 -3.61
N SER A 33 19.38 -1.32 -4.85
CA SER A 33 20.71 -1.68 -5.36
C SER A 33 21.83 -0.81 -4.79
N SER A 34 21.51 0.35 -4.22
CA SER A 34 22.48 1.37 -3.74
C SER A 34 22.25 1.82 -2.30
N THR A 35 21.24 1.28 -1.62
CA THR A 35 20.92 1.61 -0.23
C THR A 35 20.85 0.34 0.62
N THR A 36 21.05 0.48 1.92
CA THR A 36 20.93 -0.64 2.87
C THR A 36 19.50 -1.08 3.04
N LEU A 37 18.57 -0.12 3.11
CA LEU A 37 17.13 -0.34 3.27
C LEU A 37 16.37 0.67 2.42
N SER A 38 15.19 0.30 1.96
CA SER A 38 14.27 1.22 1.30
C SER A 38 12.83 0.92 1.75
N ALA A 39 12.07 1.97 2.05
CA ALA A 39 10.64 1.89 2.28
C ALA A 39 9.94 2.12 0.93
N VAL A 40 9.35 1.07 0.38
CA VAL A 40 8.77 1.08 -0.97
C VAL A 40 7.26 0.85 -0.88
N PRO A 41 6.42 1.71 -1.47
CA PRO A 41 4.98 1.44 -1.54
C PRO A 41 4.71 0.12 -2.28
N GLY A 42 3.77 -0.68 -1.78
CA GLY A 42 3.52 -2.04 -2.25
C GLY A 42 3.24 -2.14 -3.74
N ASN A 43 2.50 -1.19 -4.32
CA ASN A 43 2.22 -1.15 -5.76
C ASN A 43 3.49 -0.97 -6.61
N PHE A 44 4.44 -0.15 -6.18
CA PHE A 44 5.72 0.01 -6.87
C PHE A 44 6.65 -1.19 -6.67
N ALA A 45 6.61 -1.82 -5.50
CA ALA A 45 7.34 -3.06 -5.25
C ALA A 45 6.82 -4.19 -6.16
N LEU A 46 5.49 -4.34 -6.28
CA LEU A 46 4.87 -5.32 -7.17
C LEU A 46 5.20 -5.05 -8.65
N ALA A 47 5.13 -3.78 -9.09
CA ALA A 47 5.51 -3.39 -10.45
C ALA A 47 6.99 -3.69 -10.76
N ALA A 48 7.85 -3.61 -9.75
CA ALA A 48 9.26 -4.00 -9.83
C ALA A 48 9.46 -5.52 -9.69
N LYS A 49 8.39 -6.32 -9.62
CA LYS A 49 8.40 -7.78 -9.46
C LYS A 49 9.03 -8.25 -8.14
N PHE A 50 8.95 -7.45 -7.10
CA PHE A 50 9.37 -7.87 -5.77
C PHE A 50 8.30 -8.73 -5.13
N ASP A 51 8.75 -9.75 -4.41
CA ASP A 51 7.89 -10.60 -3.60
C ASP A 51 7.69 -9.95 -2.22
N LEU A 52 6.50 -9.39 -1.97
CA LEU A 52 6.19 -8.69 -0.72
C LEU A 52 6.25 -9.61 0.49
N THR A 53 6.10 -10.92 0.33
CA THR A 53 6.21 -11.88 1.44
C THR A 53 7.65 -12.00 1.96
N LYS A 54 8.63 -11.52 1.19
CA LYS A 54 10.06 -11.47 1.56
C LYS A 54 10.49 -10.12 2.11
N ALA A 55 9.58 -9.18 2.25
CA ALA A 55 9.88 -7.90 2.88
C ALA A 55 10.31 -8.10 4.34
N LEU A 56 11.27 -7.31 4.81
CA LEU A 56 11.69 -7.35 6.22
C LEU A 56 10.55 -6.98 7.16
N LYS A 57 9.70 -6.05 6.73
CA LYS A 57 8.51 -5.60 7.43
C LYS A 57 7.49 -5.08 6.43
N LEU A 58 6.24 -5.46 6.62
CA LEU A 58 5.10 -4.82 5.96
C LEU A 58 4.45 -3.82 6.91
N GLU A 59 4.06 -2.67 6.38
CA GLU A 59 3.28 -1.70 7.12
C GLU A 59 1.92 -2.30 7.47
N LYS A 60 1.46 -2.03 8.69
CA LYS A 60 0.06 -2.27 9.02
C LYS A 60 -0.76 -1.13 8.45
N MET A 61 -1.64 -1.43 7.51
CA MET A 61 -2.47 -0.42 6.85
C MET A 61 -3.28 0.39 7.86
N ASN A 62 -3.20 1.70 7.74
CA ASN A 62 -4.11 2.61 8.43
C ASN A 62 -5.42 2.69 7.64
N GLU A 63 -6.56 2.61 8.34
CA GLU A 63 -7.89 2.68 7.72
C GLU A 63 -8.06 3.92 6.82
N ASN A 64 -7.48 5.05 7.20
CA ASN A 64 -7.53 6.29 6.42
C ASN A 64 -6.75 6.24 5.10
N ASN A 65 -5.91 5.23 4.89
CA ASN A 65 -5.09 5.06 3.69
C ASN A 65 -5.65 4.01 2.72
N ARG A 66 -6.82 3.44 3.01
CA ARG A 66 -7.46 2.48 2.12
C ARG A 66 -7.95 3.16 0.84
N ASN A 67 -7.75 2.49 -0.27
CA ASN A 67 -8.33 2.89 -1.55
C ASN A 67 -9.85 2.67 -1.53
N ASN A 68 -10.58 3.58 -2.14
CA ASN A 68 -12.03 3.51 -2.19
C ASN A 68 -12.51 3.62 -3.64
N ILE A 69 -13.58 2.90 -3.96
CA ILE A 69 -14.33 3.12 -5.18
C ILE A 69 -15.35 4.22 -4.90
N VAL A 70 -15.29 5.30 -5.66
CA VAL A 70 -16.18 6.45 -5.49
C VAL A 70 -17.10 6.57 -6.70
N VAL A 71 -18.37 6.73 -6.45
CA VAL A 71 -19.40 7.00 -7.48
C VAL A 71 -20.15 8.28 -7.15
N THR A 72 -20.77 8.90 -8.15
CA THR A 72 -21.64 10.06 -7.91
C THR A 72 -22.88 9.64 -7.13
N THR A 73 -23.46 10.58 -6.37
CA THR A 73 -24.70 10.31 -5.61
C THR A 73 -25.81 9.80 -6.50
N ALA A 74 -25.93 10.30 -7.74
CA ALA A 74 -26.91 9.83 -8.72
C ALA A 74 -26.73 8.36 -9.09
N ASN A 75 -25.53 7.83 -9.02
CA ASN A 75 -25.20 6.44 -9.40
C ASN A 75 -25.07 5.49 -8.20
N LYS A 76 -25.25 5.97 -6.96
CA LYS A 76 -25.05 5.13 -5.77
C LYS A 76 -25.89 3.85 -5.77
N ASP A 77 -27.12 3.89 -6.31
CA ASP A 77 -28.06 2.77 -6.36
C ASP A 77 -28.16 2.15 -7.78
N SER A 78 -27.26 2.53 -8.69
CA SER A 78 -27.20 1.99 -10.04
C SER A 78 -26.81 0.50 -10.06
N GLN A 79 -27.14 -0.20 -11.14
CA GLN A 79 -26.74 -1.60 -11.31
C GLN A 79 -25.21 -1.73 -11.27
N LEU A 80 -24.47 -0.80 -11.90
CA LEU A 80 -23.01 -0.77 -11.85
C LEU A 80 -22.49 -0.74 -10.40
N SER A 81 -23.04 0.12 -9.54
CA SER A 81 -22.60 0.22 -8.15
C SER A 81 -22.86 -1.06 -7.37
N LYS A 82 -24.01 -1.71 -7.61
CA LYS A 82 -24.36 -3.01 -7.00
C LYS A 82 -23.39 -4.10 -7.45
N ASP A 83 -23.10 -4.17 -8.75
CA ASP A 83 -22.18 -5.16 -9.32
C ASP A 83 -20.76 -4.97 -8.78
N LEU A 84 -20.30 -3.71 -8.64
CA LEU A 84 -18.99 -3.41 -8.07
C LEU A 84 -18.89 -3.85 -6.60
N ILE A 85 -19.93 -3.61 -5.80
CA ILE A 85 -19.97 -4.05 -4.40
C ILE A 85 -19.92 -5.58 -4.34
N GLU A 86 -20.75 -6.26 -5.13
CA GLU A 86 -20.81 -7.73 -5.18
C GLU A 86 -19.44 -8.32 -5.55
N ILE A 87 -18.79 -7.80 -6.60
CA ILE A 87 -17.49 -8.27 -7.04
C ILE A 87 -16.42 -8.05 -5.95
N VAL A 88 -16.32 -6.85 -5.40
CA VAL A 88 -15.29 -6.51 -4.40
C VAL A 88 -15.47 -7.29 -3.10
N GLN A 89 -16.71 -7.63 -2.74
CA GLN A 89 -17.03 -8.43 -1.55
C GLN A 89 -17.05 -9.94 -1.80
N SER A 90 -16.81 -10.38 -3.04
CA SER A 90 -16.83 -11.80 -3.38
C SER A 90 -15.61 -12.54 -2.82
N LYS A 91 -15.77 -13.84 -2.65
CA LYS A 91 -14.66 -14.73 -2.28
C LYS A 91 -13.64 -14.85 -3.40
N GLU A 92 -14.09 -14.85 -4.63
CA GLU A 92 -13.27 -14.90 -5.83
C GLU A 92 -12.31 -13.70 -5.89
N PHE A 93 -12.76 -12.51 -5.50
CA PHE A 93 -11.90 -11.32 -5.43
C PHE A 93 -10.79 -11.50 -4.38
N ASP A 94 -11.12 -12.02 -3.20
CA ASP A 94 -10.15 -12.33 -2.16
C ASP A 94 -9.10 -13.36 -2.63
N GLU A 95 -9.54 -14.39 -3.35
CA GLU A 95 -8.66 -15.43 -3.91
C GLU A 95 -7.69 -14.86 -4.95
N ILE A 96 -8.13 -13.89 -5.76
CA ILE A 96 -7.25 -13.18 -6.71
C ILE A 96 -6.20 -12.37 -5.95
N ILE A 97 -6.60 -11.65 -4.88
CA ILE A 97 -5.64 -10.91 -4.06
C ILE A 97 -4.62 -11.85 -3.43
N ASP A 98 -5.05 -12.96 -2.85
CA ASP A 98 -4.16 -13.94 -2.24
C ASP A 98 -3.18 -14.56 -3.26
N LYS A 99 -3.59 -14.71 -4.51
CA LYS A 99 -2.80 -15.33 -5.56
C LYS A 99 -1.86 -14.34 -6.24
N GLU A 100 -2.39 -13.21 -6.72
CA GLU A 100 -1.68 -12.28 -7.60
C GLU A 100 -1.07 -11.08 -6.85
N PHE A 101 -1.63 -10.76 -5.66
CA PHE A 101 -1.26 -9.59 -4.87
C PHE A 101 -0.88 -9.97 -3.44
N LYS A 102 -0.09 -11.02 -3.27
CA LYS A 102 0.35 -11.50 -1.96
C LYS A 102 1.00 -10.39 -1.13
N GLY A 103 0.51 -10.20 0.08
CA GLY A 103 0.99 -9.16 1.00
C GLY A 103 0.16 -7.88 0.99
N PHE A 104 -0.83 -7.76 0.09
CA PHE A 104 -1.83 -6.69 0.13
C PHE A 104 -3.00 -7.06 1.05
N ASP A 105 -3.61 -6.03 1.65
CA ASP A 105 -4.83 -6.20 2.42
C ASP A 105 -6.02 -6.48 1.50
N LYS A 106 -6.98 -7.25 2.02
CA LYS A 106 -8.23 -7.54 1.34
C LYS A 106 -9.28 -6.47 1.64
N PRO A 107 -10.33 -6.36 0.79
CA PRO A 107 -11.47 -5.50 1.06
C PRO A 107 -12.11 -5.84 2.41
N GLU A 108 -12.66 -4.84 3.08
CA GLU A 108 -13.55 -5.07 4.22
C GLU A 108 -14.87 -5.68 3.76
N LYS A 109 -15.37 -6.60 4.55
CA LYS A 109 -16.65 -7.26 4.32
C LYS A 109 -17.77 -6.56 5.09
#